data_c68659250be43a9a40dddeb8b9e4e79b
#
_entry.id   c68659250be43a9a40dddeb8b9e4e79b
#
_cell.length_a   1.000
_cell.length_b   1.000
_cell.length_c   1.000
_cell.angle_alpha   90.00
_cell.angle_beta   90.00
_cell.angle_gamma   90.00
#
_symmetry.space_group_name_H-M   'P 1'
#
loop_
_entity.id
_entity.type
_entity.pdbx_description
1 polymer ?
#
loop_
_entity_poly.entity_id
_entity_poly.type
_entity_poly.pdbx_seq_one_letter_code
_entity_poly.pdbx_strand_id
1 'polypeptide(L)'
;MQYFGCITKQDYINLAEKCTLGIEQIKQDILSAKDEETMEELALMYKPDLDVLEKTYRICRSAYDILYFTYEYFSDDRNPDNENNLIPKGAKIEDAPSVHVELCDMLNGTNWEKHNGKVCYSMPRGHAKSTFVSNVEPIHACYFDCATDKGRKYILIISETEDLATKFVEYINSQLKFNKKLRDDLGEIMSQNKFDNSKDTGMEFITNKGTMVRAAGMGKALRGARNGSYRPDLIVLDDLESMANTNTKELREKNLYWYNSVIEPIGVEGRTAFLYVGTLVHGNGLLPNILTRIDYDCRKYAAIVEEPERMDLWDIYYDMLADVTDEERETKADSFYEENRLEMDKGWKTLWSRWTYSALMKKKATVGTKAFNSEYMNIAYDPDSQVFSEDNITYYDDNDLFDQYGRKIPMDLFGFWDLAVGKGNKRDDYNAVIIVGRAKTTGVMYVLDCWSQKVPAHKALQKAEEMIAEWVPKIFGVETIQMQYEFFRQLRENLMKHGIYSTRLKEVVPRGKKEDRIQILEPLFETGYLRIKRCHRLLLEQLLTFPNGEHDDLPDALASCVDLAGKTRQRHHYQKPVGF
;
A
#
# COMPACT_ATOMS: atom_id res chain seq x y z
N MET A 1 -0.40 -34.14 8.29
CA MET A 1 -0.06 -35.58 7.99
C MET A 1 1.42 -35.79 8.23
N GLN A 2 1.72 -36.95 8.70
CA GLN A 2 3.07 -37.46 8.69
C GLN A 2 3.22 -38.26 7.39
N TYR A 3 4.11 -37.86 6.53
CA TYR A 3 4.36 -38.55 5.27
C TYR A 3 5.53 -39.51 5.46
N PHE A 4 5.43 -40.70 4.89
CA PHE A 4 6.50 -41.71 4.90
C PHE A 4 6.97 -42.14 6.32
N GLY A 5 6.16 -41.95 7.35
CA GLY A 5 6.55 -42.20 8.74
C GLY A 5 7.47 -41.14 9.37
N CYS A 6 7.76 -40.05 8.67
CA CYS A 6 8.54 -38.94 9.22
C CYS A 6 7.75 -38.19 10.30
N ILE A 7 8.38 -37.93 11.45
CA ILE A 7 7.77 -37.28 12.62
C ILE A 7 8.45 -35.93 12.88
N THR A 8 9.78 -35.85 12.70
CA THR A 8 10.59 -34.69 12.97
C THR A 8 11.07 -34.03 11.68
N LYS A 9 11.46 -32.75 11.77
CA LYS A 9 12.12 -32.03 10.68
C LYS A 9 13.32 -32.82 10.12
N GLN A 10 14.11 -33.41 11.03
CA GLN A 10 15.31 -34.17 10.64
C GLN A 10 14.97 -35.46 9.86
N ASP A 11 13.83 -36.11 10.16
CA ASP A 11 13.40 -37.27 9.39
C ASP A 11 13.11 -36.90 7.92
N TYR A 12 12.42 -35.77 7.70
CA TYR A 12 12.15 -35.25 6.36
C TYR A 12 13.44 -34.86 5.62
N ILE A 13 14.38 -34.20 6.30
CA ILE A 13 15.68 -33.84 5.72
C ILE A 13 16.45 -35.10 5.30
N ASN A 14 16.58 -36.07 6.22
CA ASN A 14 17.31 -37.30 5.95
C ASN A 14 16.72 -38.09 4.78
N LEU A 15 15.38 -38.13 4.67
CA LEU A 15 14.71 -38.81 3.57
C LEU A 15 14.88 -38.04 2.24
N ALA A 16 14.79 -36.74 2.27
CA ALA A 16 15.05 -35.90 1.08
C ALA A 16 16.48 -36.10 0.56
N GLU A 17 17.49 -36.13 1.43
CA GLU A 17 18.89 -36.40 1.08
C GLU A 17 19.06 -37.80 0.44
N LYS A 18 18.42 -38.83 1.03
CA LYS A 18 18.43 -40.17 0.43
C LYS A 18 17.81 -40.19 -0.97
N CYS A 19 16.69 -39.50 -1.16
CA CYS A 19 16.08 -39.37 -2.48
C CYS A 19 17.00 -38.67 -3.47
N THR A 20 17.69 -37.59 -3.06
CA THR A 20 18.66 -36.89 -3.91
C THR A 20 19.78 -37.83 -4.35
N LEU A 21 20.39 -38.57 -3.41
CA LEU A 21 21.45 -39.54 -3.73
C LEU A 21 20.95 -40.64 -4.68
N GLY A 22 19.73 -41.14 -4.48
CA GLY A 22 19.14 -42.13 -5.39
C GLY A 22 18.90 -41.60 -6.79
N ILE A 23 18.40 -40.38 -6.90
CA ILE A 23 18.20 -39.70 -8.20
C ILE A 23 19.54 -39.48 -8.92
N GLU A 24 20.57 -39.02 -8.19
CA GLU A 24 21.92 -38.82 -8.74
C GLU A 24 22.54 -40.13 -9.23
N GLN A 25 22.41 -41.22 -8.44
CA GLN A 25 22.90 -42.52 -8.83
C GLN A 25 22.25 -43.02 -10.13
N ILE A 26 20.91 -42.95 -10.22
CA ILE A 26 20.18 -43.35 -11.42
C ILE A 26 20.62 -42.50 -12.64
N LYS A 27 20.78 -41.19 -12.46
CA LYS A 27 21.27 -40.31 -13.54
C LYS A 27 22.68 -40.68 -13.98
N GLN A 28 23.58 -41.05 -13.07
CA GLN A 28 24.90 -41.50 -13.39
C GLN A 28 24.89 -42.84 -14.13
N ASP A 29 24.04 -43.80 -13.71
CA ASP A 29 23.86 -45.07 -14.36
C ASP A 29 23.37 -44.91 -15.82
N ILE A 30 22.40 -44.03 -16.06
CA ILE A 30 21.91 -43.68 -17.40
C ILE A 30 23.02 -43.04 -18.26
N LEU A 31 23.75 -42.06 -17.69
CA LEU A 31 24.83 -41.36 -18.40
C LEU A 31 26.05 -42.25 -18.69
N SER A 32 26.22 -43.36 -17.95
CA SER A 32 27.30 -44.33 -18.18
C SER A 32 27.03 -45.32 -19.30
N ALA A 33 25.85 -45.28 -19.94
CA ALA A 33 25.48 -46.12 -21.08
C ALA A 33 26.46 -45.92 -22.27
N LYS A 34 26.70 -46.99 -23.00
CA LYS A 34 27.72 -47.02 -24.07
C LYS A 34 27.24 -46.33 -25.36
N ASP A 35 25.95 -46.26 -25.58
CA ASP A 35 25.31 -45.68 -26.75
C ASP A 35 23.94 -45.08 -26.37
N GLU A 36 23.37 -44.33 -27.31
CA GLU A 36 22.12 -43.59 -27.13
C GLU A 36 20.92 -44.53 -26.95
N GLU A 37 20.89 -45.69 -27.64
CA GLU A 37 19.82 -46.69 -27.55
C GLU A 37 19.76 -47.30 -26.15
N THR A 38 20.92 -47.71 -25.60
CA THR A 38 21.04 -48.22 -24.21
C THR A 38 20.68 -47.13 -23.19
N MET A 39 21.01 -45.86 -23.45
CA MET A 39 20.67 -44.75 -22.59
C MET A 39 19.15 -44.54 -22.52
N GLU A 40 18.45 -44.61 -23.64
CA GLU A 40 16.99 -44.52 -23.72
C GLU A 40 16.30 -45.69 -23.01
N GLU A 41 16.81 -46.94 -23.22
CA GLU A 41 16.29 -48.14 -22.52
C GLU A 41 16.44 -48.01 -21.01
N LEU A 42 17.59 -47.60 -20.50
CA LEU A 42 17.84 -47.40 -19.09
C LEU A 42 16.95 -46.28 -18.52
N ALA A 43 16.80 -45.15 -19.23
CA ALA A 43 15.93 -44.04 -18.83
C ALA A 43 14.47 -44.51 -18.72
N LEU A 44 13.98 -45.32 -19.66
CA LEU A 44 12.64 -45.88 -19.61
C LEU A 44 12.46 -46.88 -18.47
N MET A 45 13.48 -47.74 -18.23
CA MET A 45 13.48 -48.71 -17.14
C MET A 45 13.44 -48.02 -15.75
N TYR A 46 14.25 -47.00 -15.55
CA TYR A 46 14.34 -46.27 -14.28
C TYR A 46 13.25 -45.20 -14.06
N LYS A 47 12.47 -44.87 -15.10
CA LYS A 47 11.44 -43.83 -15.00
C LYS A 47 10.49 -44.01 -13.83
N PRO A 48 9.91 -45.20 -13.53
CA PRO A 48 9.02 -45.37 -12.38
C PRO A 48 9.71 -45.10 -11.04
N ASP A 49 10.98 -45.50 -10.90
CA ASP A 49 11.74 -45.25 -9.67
C ASP A 49 12.10 -43.79 -9.50
N LEU A 50 12.47 -43.12 -10.59
CA LEU A 50 12.69 -41.66 -10.60
C LEU A 50 11.43 -40.89 -10.21
N ASP A 51 10.28 -41.23 -10.79
CA ASP A 51 9.00 -40.59 -10.48
C ASP A 51 8.66 -40.70 -8.99
N VAL A 52 8.91 -41.89 -8.37
CA VAL A 52 8.71 -42.12 -6.93
C VAL A 52 9.69 -41.33 -6.09
N LEU A 53 10.98 -41.32 -6.44
CA LEU A 53 12.02 -40.62 -5.70
C LEU A 53 11.81 -39.09 -5.80
N GLU A 54 11.51 -38.57 -6.97
CA GLU A 54 11.24 -37.14 -7.18
C GLU A 54 9.99 -36.69 -6.42
N LYS A 55 8.91 -37.47 -6.46
CA LYS A 55 7.70 -37.20 -5.67
C LYS A 55 8.00 -37.20 -4.17
N THR A 56 8.73 -38.20 -3.69
CA THR A 56 9.10 -38.33 -2.27
C THR A 56 9.98 -37.13 -1.84
N TYR A 57 10.95 -36.77 -2.67
CA TYR A 57 11.79 -35.59 -2.44
C TYR A 57 10.97 -34.30 -2.33
N ARG A 58 10.05 -34.06 -3.30
CA ARG A 58 9.19 -32.87 -3.28
C ARG A 58 8.38 -32.77 -2.00
N ILE A 59 7.75 -33.84 -1.58
CA ILE A 59 6.95 -33.90 -0.35
C ILE A 59 7.83 -33.64 0.87
N CYS A 60 8.97 -34.33 0.97
CA CYS A 60 9.86 -34.17 2.11
C CYS A 60 10.45 -32.76 2.20
N ARG A 61 10.95 -32.23 1.10
CA ARG A 61 11.50 -30.88 1.09
C ARG A 61 10.44 -29.83 1.42
N SER A 62 9.24 -29.97 0.88
CA SER A 62 8.12 -29.08 1.16
C SER A 62 7.72 -29.03 2.64
N ALA A 63 7.97 -30.09 3.39
CA ALA A 63 7.62 -30.14 4.80
C ALA A 63 8.43 -29.16 5.66
N TYR A 64 9.70 -28.92 5.31
CA TYR A 64 10.61 -28.07 6.10
C TYR A 64 11.11 -26.82 5.37
N ASP A 65 10.73 -26.61 4.12
CA ASP A 65 11.16 -25.50 3.26
C ASP A 65 9.92 -24.86 2.60
N ILE A 66 9.34 -23.85 3.27
CA ILE A 66 8.16 -23.11 2.79
C ILE A 66 8.45 -22.35 1.50
N LEU A 67 9.67 -21.84 1.31
CA LEU A 67 10.05 -21.20 0.05
C LEU A 67 9.96 -22.20 -1.10
N TYR A 68 10.55 -23.38 -0.94
CA TYR A 68 10.44 -24.46 -1.93
C TYR A 68 8.98 -24.88 -2.16
N PHE A 69 8.22 -25.07 -1.08
CA PHE A 69 6.78 -25.40 -1.14
C PHE A 69 6.01 -24.36 -1.98
N THR A 70 6.34 -23.08 -1.81
CA THR A 70 5.70 -22.00 -2.56
C THR A 70 6.01 -22.11 -4.05
N TYR A 71 7.27 -22.24 -4.42
CA TYR A 71 7.69 -22.34 -5.82
C TYR A 71 7.19 -23.62 -6.48
N GLU A 72 7.14 -24.73 -5.75
CA GLU A 72 6.75 -26.04 -6.28
C GLU A 72 5.26 -26.14 -6.60
N TYR A 73 4.39 -25.60 -5.71
CA TYR A 73 2.95 -25.76 -5.84
C TYR A 73 2.17 -24.53 -6.30
N PHE A 74 2.80 -23.37 -6.28
CA PHE A 74 2.13 -22.08 -6.58
C PHE A 74 2.89 -21.23 -7.60
N SER A 75 3.71 -21.81 -8.46
CA SER A 75 4.38 -21.11 -9.55
C SER A 75 3.91 -21.57 -10.92
N ASP A 76 3.88 -20.65 -11.89
CA ASP A 76 3.50 -20.96 -13.27
C ASP A 76 4.47 -21.94 -13.94
N ASP A 77 5.75 -21.92 -13.56
CA ASP A 77 6.74 -22.81 -14.15
C ASP A 77 6.66 -24.25 -13.62
N ARG A 78 6.31 -24.44 -12.35
CA ARG A 78 6.29 -25.75 -11.70
C ARG A 78 4.89 -26.36 -11.63
N ASN A 79 3.85 -25.52 -11.72
CA ASN A 79 2.45 -25.95 -11.65
C ASN A 79 1.57 -25.13 -12.64
N PRO A 80 1.83 -25.25 -13.96
CA PRO A 80 1.16 -24.45 -14.98
C PRO A 80 -0.36 -24.69 -15.08
N ASP A 81 -0.84 -25.82 -14.59
CA ASP A 81 -2.27 -26.18 -14.61
C ASP A 81 -3.08 -25.50 -13.49
N ASN A 82 -2.42 -24.81 -12.56
CA ASN A 82 -3.09 -24.07 -11.49
C ASN A 82 -3.35 -22.62 -11.93
N GLU A 83 -4.61 -22.27 -12.14
CA GLU A 83 -5.02 -20.93 -12.61
C GLU A 83 -4.69 -19.79 -11.64
N ASN A 84 -4.48 -20.09 -10.35
CA ASN A 84 -4.30 -19.10 -9.29
C ASN A 84 -2.91 -19.19 -8.64
N ASN A 85 -1.86 -19.23 -9.46
CA ASN A 85 -0.49 -19.22 -8.98
C ASN A 85 -0.10 -17.84 -8.39
N LEU A 86 0.77 -17.88 -7.40
CA LEU A 86 1.29 -16.69 -6.69
C LEU A 86 2.62 -16.22 -7.28
N ILE A 87 3.38 -17.16 -7.85
CA ILE A 87 4.71 -16.92 -8.42
C ILE A 87 4.58 -16.93 -9.94
N PRO A 88 4.90 -15.83 -10.62
CA PRO A 88 4.75 -15.70 -12.05
C PRO A 88 5.81 -16.53 -12.82
N LYS A 89 5.54 -16.77 -14.09
CA LYS A 89 6.45 -17.45 -15.01
C LYS A 89 7.82 -16.77 -15.08
N GLY A 90 8.87 -17.58 -15.09
CA GLY A 90 10.26 -17.14 -15.18
C GLY A 90 10.89 -16.75 -13.82
N ALA A 91 10.12 -16.70 -12.74
CA ALA A 91 10.67 -16.46 -11.40
C ALA A 91 11.31 -17.75 -10.85
N LYS A 92 12.61 -17.70 -10.58
CA LYS A 92 13.37 -18.83 -10.06
C LYS A 92 13.57 -18.72 -8.55
N ILE A 93 13.59 -19.87 -7.86
CA ILE A 93 13.80 -19.92 -6.43
C ILE A 93 15.19 -19.41 -6.02
N GLU A 94 16.19 -19.63 -6.89
CA GLU A 94 17.58 -19.18 -6.70
C GLU A 94 17.69 -17.65 -6.70
N ASP A 95 16.77 -16.98 -7.41
CA ASP A 95 16.70 -15.52 -7.53
C ASP A 95 15.76 -14.88 -6.47
N ALA A 96 15.26 -15.68 -5.52
CA ALA A 96 14.39 -15.17 -4.48
C ALA A 96 15.13 -14.12 -3.63
N PRO A 97 14.53 -12.94 -3.39
CA PRO A 97 15.17 -11.90 -2.60
C PRO A 97 15.41 -12.38 -1.15
N SER A 98 16.51 -11.92 -0.56
CA SER A 98 16.92 -12.32 0.79
C SER A 98 15.81 -12.15 1.84
N VAL A 99 14.98 -11.13 1.69
CA VAL A 99 13.84 -10.88 2.59
C VAL A 99 12.78 -11.99 2.51
N HIS A 100 12.56 -12.61 1.34
CA HIS A 100 11.63 -13.73 1.22
C HIS A 100 12.22 -15.01 1.81
N VAL A 101 13.53 -15.23 1.62
CA VAL A 101 14.25 -16.35 2.26
C VAL A 101 14.16 -16.21 3.78
N GLU A 102 14.50 -15.04 4.33
CA GLU A 102 14.42 -14.77 5.77
C GLU A 102 13.01 -14.93 6.34
N LEU A 103 11.99 -14.44 5.63
CA LEU A 103 10.58 -14.60 6.01
C LEU A 103 10.19 -16.09 6.04
N CYS A 104 10.55 -16.86 5.01
CA CYS A 104 10.26 -18.30 4.96
C CYS A 104 11.03 -19.09 6.01
N ASP A 105 12.28 -18.74 6.30
CA ASP A 105 13.06 -19.37 7.37
C ASP A 105 12.43 -19.14 8.74
N MET A 106 11.90 -17.95 8.97
CA MET A 106 11.15 -17.63 10.18
C MET A 106 9.88 -18.47 10.28
N LEU A 107 9.11 -18.64 9.19
CA LEU A 107 7.92 -19.49 9.16
C LEU A 107 8.31 -20.97 9.41
N ASN A 108 9.38 -21.46 8.78
CA ASN A 108 9.93 -22.79 9.04
C ASN A 108 10.29 -22.97 10.52
N GLY A 109 10.94 -21.95 11.13
CA GLY A 109 11.26 -21.94 12.55
C GLY A 109 10.02 -22.00 13.44
N THR A 110 8.98 -21.27 13.09
CA THR A 110 7.69 -21.27 13.80
C THR A 110 6.99 -22.64 13.70
N ASN A 111 7.14 -23.34 12.59
CA ASN A 111 6.55 -24.64 12.40
C ASN A 111 7.30 -25.75 13.12
N TRP A 112 8.62 -25.74 13.15
CA TRP A 112 9.41 -26.86 13.62
C TRP A 112 10.10 -26.66 14.98
N GLU A 113 10.50 -25.42 15.29
CA GLU A 113 11.36 -25.12 16.43
C GLU A 113 10.65 -24.33 17.52
N LYS A 114 9.86 -23.32 17.11
CA LYS A 114 9.15 -22.40 18.00
C LYS A 114 7.66 -22.35 17.66
N HIS A 115 6.99 -23.48 17.71
CA HIS A 115 5.58 -23.64 17.31
C HIS A 115 4.58 -22.74 18.05
N ASN A 116 4.99 -22.07 19.11
CA ASN A 116 4.27 -21.00 19.79
C ASN A 116 4.91 -19.62 19.56
N GLY A 117 5.70 -19.49 18.49
CA GLY A 117 6.41 -18.25 18.17
C GLY A 117 5.47 -17.08 17.94
N LYS A 118 5.88 -15.92 18.43
CA LYS A 118 5.24 -14.63 18.11
C LYS A 118 6.17 -13.85 17.21
N VAL A 119 5.73 -13.57 16.01
CA VAL A 119 6.53 -12.95 14.95
C VAL A 119 5.84 -11.73 14.40
N CYS A 120 6.60 -10.66 14.19
CA CYS A 120 6.10 -9.39 13.64
C CYS A 120 7.03 -8.85 12.57
N TYR A 121 6.55 -8.82 11.32
CA TYR A 121 7.30 -8.31 10.18
C TYR A 121 6.61 -7.08 9.58
N SER A 122 7.25 -5.93 9.71
CA SER A 122 6.88 -4.72 8.96
C SER A 122 7.60 -4.72 7.63
N MET A 123 6.85 -4.91 6.55
CA MET A 123 7.40 -5.02 5.19
C MET A 123 6.72 -4.03 4.25
N PRO A 124 7.46 -3.47 3.26
CA PRO A 124 6.90 -2.55 2.29
C PRO A 124 5.74 -3.16 1.50
N ARG A 125 4.85 -2.28 1.03
CA ARG A 125 3.76 -2.69 0.14
C ARG A 125 4.28 -3.32 -1.15
N GLY A 126 3.61 -4.40 -1.60
CA GLY A 126 3.99 -5.10 -2.84
C GLY A 126 5.23 -6.00 -2.72
N HIS A 127 5.69 -6.31 -1.50
CA HIS A 127 6.84 -7.19 -1.23
C HIS A 127 6.43 -8.61 -0.79
N ALA A 128 5.27 -9.08 -1.24
CA ALA A 128 4.79 -10.46 -1.09
C ALA A 128 4.58 -10.97 0.36
N LYS A 129 4.51 -10.09 1.37
CA LYS A 129 4.28 -10.50 2.77
C LYS A 129 3.05 -11.40 2.94
N SER A 130 1.89 -10.97 2.40
CA SER A 130 0.63 -11.72 2.50
C SER A 130 0.66 -13.01 1.68
N THR A 131 1.47 -13.07 0.61
CA THR A 131 1.67 -14.28 -0.20
C THR A 131 2.16 -15.43 0.67
N PHE A 132 3.23 -15.20 1.43
CA PHE A 132 3.82 -16.25 2.27
C PHE A 132 3.03 -16.47 3.55
N VAL A 133 2.65 -15.40 4.27
CA VAL A 133 2.11 -15.51 5.63
C VAL A 133 0.61 -15.80 5.64
N SER A 134 -0.17 -15.17 4.74
CA SER A 134 -1.63 -15.26 4.78
C SER A 134 -2.22 -16.26 3.79
N ASN A 135 -1.48 -16.61 2.73
CA ASN A 135 -1.91 -17.62 1.76
C ASN A 135 -1.17 -18.96 1.94
N VAL A 136 0.17 -18.95 1.84
CA VAL A 136 0.97 -20.19 1.77
C VAL A 136 1.08 -20.87 3.13
N GLU A 137 1.44 -20.15 4.19
CA GLU A 137 1.61 -20.73 5.53
C GLU A 137 0.35 -21.46 6.04
N PRO A 138 -0.87 -20.91 5.93
CA PRO A 138 -2.07 -21.64 6.33
C PRO A 138 -2.32 -22.92 5.52
N ILE A 139 -1.99 -22.91 4.21
CA ILE A 139 -2.08 -24.13 3.37
C ILE A 139 -1.07 -25.17 3.84
N HIS A 140 0.18 -24.77 4.05
CA HIS A 140 1.23 -25.63 4.57
C HIS A 140 0.83 -26.26 5.92
N ALA A 141 0.33 -25.43 6.85
CA ALA A 141 -0.13 -25.86 8.15
C ALA A 141 -1.34 -26.82 8.12
N CYS A 142 -2.17 -26.78 7.06
CA CYS A 142 -3.24 -27.77 6.84
C CYS A 142 -2.71 -29.15 6.43
N TYR A 143 -1.58 -29.21 5.74
CA TYR A 143 -1.00 -30.46 5.25
C TYR A 143 -0.02 -31.09 6.21
N PHE A 144 0.84 -30.31 6.85
CA PHE A 144 1.92 -30.83 7.70
C PHE A 144 1.62 -30.69 9.20
N ASP A 145 1.85 -31.75 9.95
CA ASP A 145 1.63 -31.80 11.41
C ASP A 145 2.90 -31.35 12.18
N CYS A 146 3.63 -30.37 11.65
CA CYS A 146 4.93 -29.97 12.16
C CYS A 146 4.88 -29.25 13.52
N ALA A 147 3.80 -28.53 13.81
CA ALA A 147 3.73 -27.72 15.02
C ALA A 147 3.40 -28.48 16.30
N THR A 148 2.70 -29.58 16.19
CA THR A 148 2.27 -30.43 17.35
C THR A 148 2.02 -31.83 16.88
N ASP A 149 1.93 -32.83 17.80
CA ASP A 149 1.59 -34.21 17.50
C ASP A 149 0.30 -34.39 16.68
N LYS A 150 -0.54 -33.37 16.65
CA LYS A 150 -1.86 -33.38 15.97
C LYS A 150 -1.99 -32.31 14.88
N GLY A 151 -0.95 -31.54 14.58
CA GLY A 151 -0.98 -30.43 13.67
C GLY A 151 -1.81 -29.23 14.18
N ARG A 152 -1.91 -28.18 13.39
CA ARG A 152 -2.77 -27.03 13.66
C ARG A 152 -4.24 -27.42 13.51
N LYS A 153 -5.08 -27.07 14.49
CA LYS A 153 -6.51 -27.40 14.49
C LYS A 153 -7.42 -26.21 14.30
N TYR A 154 -6.93 -25.00 14.56
CA TYR A 154 -7.69 -23.79 14.32
C TYR A 154 -6.77 -22.66 13.87
N ILE A 155 -6.84 -22.32 12.60
CA ILE A 155 -6.14 -21.20 11.95
C ILE A 155 -7.11 -20.03 11.86
N LEU A 156 -6.76 -18.90 12.47
CA LEU A 156 -7.56 -17.67 12.43
C LEU A 156 -6.81 -16.60 11.67
N ILE A 157 -7.39 -16.10 10.57
CA ILE A 157 -6.82 -15.05 9.74
C ILE A 157 -7.61 -13.77 9.99
N ILE A 158 -6.91 -12.71 10.39
CA ILE A 158 -7.50 -11.41 10.71
C ILE A 158 -6.85 -10.35 9.84
N SER A 159 -7.68 -9.50 9.23
CA SER A 159 -7.25 -8.32 8.48
C SER A 159 -8.03 -7.08 8.94
N GLU A 160 -7.75 -5.91 8.36
CA GLU A 160 -8.48 -4.67 8.65
C GLU A 160 -9.99 -4.89 8.59
N THR A 161 -10.46 -5.54 7.53
CA THR A 161 -11.89 -5.87 7.34
C THR A 161 -12.10 -7.37 7.22
N GLU A 162 -13.31 -7.81 7.55
CA GLU A 162 -13.71 -9.21 7.40
C GLU A 162 -13.70 -9.65 5.93
N ASP A 163 -14.04 -8.74 5.02
CA ASP A 163 -14.03 -9.01 3.56
C ASP A 163 -12.61 -9.27 3.04
N LEU A 164 -11.61 -8.53 3.54
CA LEU A 164 -10.21 -8.78 3.19
C LEU A 164 -9.72 -10.13 3.72
N ALA A 165 -10.01 -10.45 4.98
CA ALA A 165 -9.67 -11.74 5.57
C ALA A 165 -10.38 -12.91 4.85
N THR A 166 -11.63 -12.69 4.41
CA THR A 166 -12.41 -13.69 3.65
C THR A 166 -11.73 -14.06 2.34
N LYS A 167 -11.16 -13.11 1.62
CA LYS A 167 -10.43 -13.39 0.36
C LYS A 167 -9.25 -14.35 0.56
N PHE A 168 -8.52 -14.24 1.68
CA PHE A 168 -7.47 -15.19 1.99
C PHE A 168 -8.04 -16.59 2.24
N VAL A 169 -9.11 -16.70 3.03
CA VAL A 169 -9.76 -17.99 3.32
C VAL A 169 -10.33 -18.62 2.05
N GLU A 170 -10.94 -17.84 1.16
CA GLU A 170 -11.43 -18.30 -0.15
C GLU A 170 -10.28 -18.80 -1.04
N TYR A 171 -9.16 -18.08 -1.09
CA TYR A 171 -7.97 -18.51 -1.83
C TYR A 171 -7.45 -19.84 -1.30
N ILE A 172 -7.25 -19.97 0.02
CA ILE A 172 -6.78 -21.20 0.68
C ILE A 172 -7.72 -22.35 0.37
N ASN A 173 -9.04 -22.17 0.54
CA ASN A 173 -10.05 -23.18 0.25
C ASN A 173 -10.01 -23.62 -1.22
N SER A 174 -9.88 -22.66 -2.15
CA SER A 174 -9.76 -22.94 -3.57
C SER A 174 -8.52 -23.79 -3.89
N GLN A 175 -7.36 -23.46 -3.31
CA GLN A 175 -6.13 -24.24 -3.53
C GLN A 175 -6.24 -25.67 -2.97
N LEU A 176 -6.80 -25.85 -1.78
CA LEU A 176 -7.01 -27.18 -1.19
C LEU A 176 -7.95 -28.07 -2.03
N LYS A 177 -8.88 -27.46 -2.76
CA LYS A 177 -9.86 -28.16 -3.60
C LYS A 177 -9.39 -28.41 -5.02
N PHE A 178 -8.71 -27.44 -5.63
CA PHE A 178 -8.54 -27.42 -7.10
C PHE A 178 -7.08 -27.48 -7.54
N ASN A 179 -6.10 -27.20 -6.67
CA ASN A 179 -4.69 -27.35 -7.03
C ASN A 179 -4.36 -28.85 -7.16
N LYS A 180 -4.38 -29.33 -8.39
CA LYS A 180 -4.23 -30.76 -8.71
C LYS A 180 -2.91 -31.33 -8.19
N LYS A 181 -1.79 -30.66 -8.49
CA LYS A 181 -0.45 -31.10 -8.07
C LYS A 181 -0.34 -31.23 -6.56
N LEU A 182 -0.87 -30.24 -5.83
CA LEU A 182 -0.90 -30.26 -4.36
C LEU A 182 -1.68 -31.46 -3.83
N ARG A 183 -2.84 -31.77 -4.42
CA ARG A 183 -3.70 -32.89 -4.03
C ARG A 183 -3.11 -34.24 -4.41
N ASP A 184 -2.49 -34.35 -5.60
CA ASP A 184 -1.86 -35.58 -6.08
C ASP A 184 -0.65 -35.98 -5.21
N ASP A 185 0.13 -34.99 -4.76
CA ASP A 185 1.31 -35.22 -3.92
C ASP A 185 0.94 -35.38 -2.44
N LEU A 186 0.13 -34.48 -1.88
CA LEU A 186 -0.13 -34.39 -0.43
C LEU A 186 -1.49 -34.99 0.01
N GLY A 187 -2.30 -35.41 -0.96
CA GLY A 187 -3.62 -35.98 -0.73
C GLY A 187 -4.74 -34.98 -0.60
N GLU A 188 -5.95 -35.48 -0.72
CA GLU A 188 -7.17 -34.65 -0.64
C GLU A 188 -7.58 -34.43 0.81
N ILE A 189 -7.59 -33.14 1.22
CA ILE A 189 -8.04 -32.72 2.55
C ILE A 189 -9.34 -31.91 2.53
N MET A 190 -9.77 -31.48 1.31
CA MET A 190 -11.06 -30.85 1.05
C MET A 190 -11.70 -31.48 -0.19
N SER A 191 -13.00 -31.82 -0.13
CA SER A 191 -13.75 -32.23 -1.31
C SER A 191 -14.02 -31.03 -2.22
N GLN A 192 -13.97 -31.25 -3.53
CA GLN A 192 -14.37 -30.24 -4.53
C GLN A 192 -15.87 -29.92 -4.39
N ASN A 193 -16.68 -30.90 -4.06
CA ASN A 193 -18.10 -30.69 -3.77
C ASN A 193 -18.26 -30.18 -2.32
N LYS A 194 -18.73 -28.95 -2.18
CA LYS A 194 -18.87 -28.31 -0.86
C LYS A 194 -19.82 -29.05 0.10
N PHE A 195 -20.77 -29.83 -0.43
CA PHE A 195 -21.73 -30.56 0.39
C PHE A 195 -21.12 -31.77 1.10
N ASP A 196 -19.98 -32.26 0.65
CA ASP A 196 -19.24 -33.36 1.27
C ASP A 196 -18.32 -32.88 2.40
N ASN A 197 -18.13 -31.57 2.54
CA ASN A 197 -17.33 -30.98 3.57
C ASN A 197 -18.20 -30.66 4.81
N SER A 198 -17.69 -30.91 6.01
CA SER A 198 -18.43 -30.65 7.26
C SER A 198 -18.78 -29.16 7.44
N LYS A 199 -17.93 -28.28 6.96
CA LYS A 199 -18.13 -26.83 6.86
C LYS A 199 -17.34 -26.28 5.67
N ASP A 200 -17.99 -25.46 4.85
CA ASP A 200 -17.39 -24.93 3.62
C ASP A 200 -18.13 -23.67 3.18
N THR A 201 -17.70 -22.54 3.70
CA THR A 201 -18.22 -21.21 3.39
C THR A 201 -17.07 -20.30 2.96
N GLY A 202 -17.35 -19.12 2.41
CA GLY A 202 -16.32 -18.13 2.10
C GLY A 202 -15.53 -17.68 3.34
N MET A 203 -16.20 -17.56 4.48
CA MET A 203 -15.57 -17.07 5.72
C MET A 203 -14.83 -18.14 6.52
N GLU A 204 -15.23 -19.40 6.40
CA GLU A 204 -14.64 -20.49 7.17
C GLU A 204 -14.91 -21.85 6.53
N PHE A 205 -13.94 -22.75 6.69
CA PHE A 205 -14.08 -24.16 6.29
C PHE A 205 -13.36 -25.08 7.28
N ILE A 206 -13.69 -26.37 7.22
CA ILE A 206 -13.05 -27.41 8.04
C ILE A 206 -12.57 -28.51 7.11
N THR A 207 -11.27 -28.82 7.17
CA THR A 207 -10.67 -29.93 6.43
C THR A 207 -11.14 -31.27 6.97
N ASN A 208 -10.98 -32.34 6.19
CA ASN A 208 -11.27 -33.72 6.65
C ASN A 208 -10.38 -34.18 7.83
N LYS A 209 -9.28 -33.48 8.11
CA LYS A 209 -8.43 -33.65 9.31
C LYS A 209 -8.93 -32.87 10.54
N GLY A 210 -10.04 -32.16 10.41
CA GLY A 210 -10.62 -31.36 11.48
C GLY A 210 -9.93 -30.02 11.72
N THR A 211 -9.07 -29.53 10.79
CA THR A 211 -8.48 -28.19 10.86
C THR A 211 -9.49 -27.17 10.34
N MET A 212 -9.88 -26.23 11.20
CA MET A 212 -10.69 -25.06 10.82
C MET A 212 -9.81 -23.91 10.36
N VAL A 213 -10.14 -23.29 9.24
CA VAL A 213 -9.59 -22.00 8.81
C VAL A 213 -10.72 -20.99 8.79
N ARG A 214 -10.55 -19.86 9.45
CA ARG A 214 -11.59 -18.85 9.60
C ARG A 214 -11.07 -17.43 9.41
N ALA A 215 -11.86 -16.59 8.73
CA ALA A 215 -11.65 -15.15 8.57
C ALA A 215 -12.30 -14.36 9.71
N ALA A 216 -11.68 -13.23 10.06
CA ALA A 216 -12.28 -12.23 10.93
C ALA A 216 -11.75 -10.83 10.58
N GLY A 217 -12.56 -9.81 10.82
CA GLY A 217 -12.13 -8.41 10.74
C GLY A 217 -11.62 -7.89 12.08
N MET A 218 -10.79 -6.87 12.02
CA MET A 218 -10.33 -6.14 13.20
C MET A 218 -11.51 -5.60 14.02
N GLY A 219 -11.37 -5.58 15.34
CA GLY A 219 -12.41 -5.08 16.25
C GLY A 219 -13.57 -6.04 16.54
N LYS A 220 -13.61 -7.22 15.90
CA LYS A 220 -14.66 -8.22 16.16
C LYS A 220 -14.55 -8.85 17.55
N ALA A 221 -15.68 -9.26 18.09
CA ALA A 221 -15.76 -9.98 19.36
C ALA A 221 -15.43 -11.47 19.14
N LEU A 222 -14.15 -11.83 19.29
CA LEU A 222 -13.65 -13.17 19.05
C LEU A 222 -13.50 -14.00 20.34
N ARG A 223 -13.87 -13.46 21.50
CA ARG A 223 -13.81 -14.18 22.77
C ARG A 223 -14.66 -15.46 22.68
N GLY A 224 -14.06 -16.60 23.09
CA GLY A 224 -14.73 -17.89 23.03
C GLY A 224 -14.69 -18.58 21.67
N ALA A 225 -13.94 -18.06 20.67
CA ALA A 225 -13.75 -18.74 19.39
C ALA A 225 -13.12 -20.12 19.60
N ARG A 226 -13.76 -21.16 19.07
CA ARG A 226 -13.34 -22.56 19.21
C ARG A 226 -13.66 -23.36 17.95
N ASN A 227 -12.86 -24.40 17.73
CA ASN A 227 -13.15 -25.51 16.84
C ASN A 227 -13.25 -26.77 17.71
N GLY A 228 -14.45 -27.15 18.12
CA GLY A 228 -14.65 -28.18 19.16
C GLY A 228 -13.98 -27.78 20.48
N SER A 229 -13.00 -28.54 20.93
CA SER A 229 -12.21 -28.24 22.14
C SER A 229 -11.00 -27.36 21.88
N TYR A 230 -10.66 -27.07 20.62
CA TYR A 230 -9.45 -26.34 20.25
C TYR A 230 -9.73 -24.82 20.19
N ARG A 231 -8.84 -24.03 20.78
CA ARG A 231 -8.71 -22.58 20.54
C ARG A 231 -7.80 -22.33 19.33
N PRO A 232 -7.78 -21.12 18.75
CA PRO A 232 -6.83 -20.79 17.69
C PRO A 232 -5.40 -21.15 18.12
N ASP A 233 -4.71 -21.92 17.31
CA ASP A 233 -3.32 -22.35 17.50
C ASP A 233 -2.36 -21.78 16.44
N LEU A 234 -2.92 -21.14 15.40
CA LEU A 234 -2.22 -20.24 14.50
C LEU A 234 -3.10 -19.00 14.26
N ILE A 235 -2.59 -17.83 14.59
CA ILE A 235 -3.27 -16.55 14.37
C ILE A 235 -2.42 -15.71 13.41
N VAL A 236 -2.97 -15.44 12.24
CA VAL A 236 -2.38 -14.59 11.22
C VAL A 236 -3.05 -13.22 11.29
N LEU A 237 -2.24 -12.17 11.40
CA LEU A 237 -2.65 -10.77 11.46
C LEU A 237 -2.04 -10.06 10.23
N ASP A 238 -2.86 -9.71 9.25
CA ASP A 238 -2.40 -9.16 7.99
C ASP A 238 -3.00 -7.77 7.74
N ASP A 239 -2.12 -6.76 7.66
CA ASP A 239 -2.46 -5.37 7.41
C ASP A 239 -3.70 -4.92 8.23
N LEU A 240 -3.60 -4.98 9.57
CA LEU A 240 -4.70 -4.63 10.48
C LEU A 240 -5.00 -3.13 10.48
N GLU A 241 -4.00 -2.30 10.23
CA GLU A 241 -4.09 -0.85 10.35
C GLU A 241 -4.17 -0.18 8.99
N SER A 242 -5.03 0.85 8.92
CA SER A 242 -5.16 1.78 7.81
C SER A 242 -5.27 3.20 8.36
N MET A 243 -5.17 4.21 7.49
CA MET A 243 -5.42 5.60 7.89
C MET A 243 -6.82 5.77 8.50
N ALA A 244 -7.82 5.01 8.01
CA ALA A 244 -9.19 5.13 8.49
C ALA A 244 -9.37 4.68 9.95
N ASN A 245 -8.60 3.68 10.40
CA ASN A 245 -8.73 3.13 11.76
C ASN A 245 -7.60 3.56 12.71
N THR A 246 -6.70 4.48 12.28
CA THR A 246 -5.57 4.97 13.08
C THR A 246 -5.46 6.49 13.19
N ASN A 247 -6.31 7.25 12.47
CA ASN A 247 -6.21 8.71 12.38
C ASN A 247 -6.46 9.45 13.72
N THR A 248 -7.18 8.87 14.66
CA THR A 248 -7.38 9.49 15.98
C THR A 248 -6.74 8.67 17.12
N LYS A 249 -6.38 9.35 18.20
CA LYS A 249 -5.81 8.73 19.40
C LYS A 249 -6.72 7.64 19.97
N GLU A 250 -8.03 7.92 20.02
CA GLU A 250 -9.04 7.01 20.55
C GLU A 250 -9.12 5.72 19.72
N LEU A 251 -9.01 5.82 18.39
CA LEU A 251 -8.99 4.64 17.51
C LEU A 251 -7.74 3.79 17.75
N ARG A 252 -6.58 4.43 17.87
CA ARG A 252 -5.32 3.71 18.15
C ARG A 252 -5.35 3.02 19.51
N GLU A 253 -5.82 3.70 20.56
CA GLU A 253 -6.00 3.13 21.90
C GLU A 253 -7.02 1.98 21.89
N LYS A 254 -8.11 2.11 21.13
CA LYS A 254 -9.11 1.05 20.93
C LYS A 254 -8.50 -0.18 20.23
N ASN A 255 -7.67 0.03 19.21
CA ASN A 255 -6.99 -1.04 18.50
C ASN A 255 -6.03 -1.80 19.43
N LEU A 256 -5.22 -1.09 20.19
CA LEU A 256 -4.29 -1.67 21.15
C LEU A 256 -5.04 -2.41 22.29
N TYR A 257 -6.11 -1.80 22.80
CA TYR A 257 -6.95 -2.44 23.80
C TYR A 257 -7.60 -3.74 23.27
N TRP A 258 -8.14 -3.71 22.05
CA TRP A 258 -8.73 -4.87 21.41
C TRP A 258 -7.69 -5.99 21.24
N TYR A 259 -6.51 -5.66 20.78
CA TYR A 259 -5.42 -6.63 20.64
C TYR A 259 -5.10 -7.30 21.98
N ASN A 260 -4.80 -6.50 23.01
CA ASN A 260 -4.39 -7.00 24.32
C ASN A 260 -5.52 -7.74 25.08
N SER A 261 -6.77 -7.34 24.88
CA SER A 261 -7.91 -7.88 25.64
C SER A 261 -8.70 -8.97 24.91
N VAL A 262 -8.58 -9.06 23.58
CA VAL A 262 -9.33 -10.04 22.76
C VAL A 262 -8.37 -10.99 22.03
N ILE A 263 -7.40 -10.47 21.28
CA ILE A 263 -6.57 -11.31 20.40
C ILE A 263 -5.54 -12.09 21.20
N GLU A 264 -4.79 -11.44 22.05
CA GLU A 264 -3.75 -12.13 22.81
C GLU A 264 -4.33 -13.23 23.74
N PRO A 265 -5.42 -13.00 24.48
CA PRO A 265 -6.03 -14.02 25.34
C PRO A 265 -6.82 -15.13 24.61
N ILE A 266 -7.09 -14.99 23.29
CA ILE A 266 -7.82 -16.01 22.53
C ILE A 266 -6.95 -17.24 22.27
N GLY A 267 -5.64 -17.04 22.19
CA GLY A 267 -4.66 -18.12 22.07
C GLY A 267 -4.51 -18.96 23.35
N VAL A 268 -3.68 -19.97 23.26
CA VAL A 268 -3.26 -20.81 24.36
C VAL A 268 -1.78 -20.60 24.57
N GLU A 269 -1.40 -20.22 25.80
CA GLU A 269 0.00 -20.02 26.15
C GLU A 269 0.82 -21.30 25.88
N GLY A 270 2.00 -21.14 25.30
CA GLY A 270 2.88 -22.25 24.94
C GLY A 270 2.44 -23.07 23.71
N ARG A 271 1.32 -22.70 23.05
CA ARG A 271 0.82 -23.44 21.87
C ARG A 271 0.51 -22.56 20.67
N THR A 272 -0.07 -21.39 20.88
CA THR A 272 -0.53 -20.53 19.78
C THR A 272 0.62 -19.73 19.19
N ALA A 273 0.80 -19.84 17.88
CA ALA A 273 1.66 -18.95 17.11
C ALA A 273 0.91 -17.69 16.66
N PHE A 274 1.59 -16.55 16.69
CA PHE A 274 1.10 -15.28 16.17
C PHE A 274 2.03 -14.81 15.06
N LEU A 275 1.49 -14.63 13.87
CA LEU A 275 2.20 -14.10 12.71
C LEU A 275 1.58 -12.76 12.34
N TYR A 276 2.26 -11.67 12.65
CA TYR A 276 1.80 -10.32 12.32
C TYR A 276 2.65 -9.75 11.20
N VAL A 277 2.01 -9.43 10.07
CA VAL A 277 2.63 -8.74 8.94
C VAL A 277 1.84 -7.48 8.58
N GLY A 278 2.54 -6.41 8.25
CA GLY A 278 1.87 -5.16 7.88
C GLY A 278 2.84 -4.08 7.42
N THR A 279 2.27 -2.93 7.05
CA THR A 279 2.98 -1.67 6.79
C THR A 279 2.79 -0.70 7.96
N LEU A 280 3.77 0.18 8.22
CA LEU A 280 3.68 1.17 9.27
C LEU A 280 2.82 2.35 8.81
N VAL A 281 1.56 2.39 9.23
CA VAL A 281 0.61 3.45 8.88
C VAL A 281 0.75 4.67 9.80
N HIS A 282 0.93 4.44 11.10
CA HIS A 282 0.96 5.49 12.12
C HIS A 282 1.99 5.19 13.21
N GLY A 283 2.77 6.20 13.65
CA GLY A 283 3.87 6.02 14.62
C GLY A 283 3.44 5.48 15.99
N ASN A 284 2.24 5.81 16.43
CA ASN A 284 1.64 5.34 17.68
C ASN A 284 0.52 4.30 17.45
N GLY A 285 0.59 3.56 16.31
CA GLY A 285 -0.35 2.50 16.00
C GLY A 285 -0.07 1.19 16.75
N LEU A 286 -0.86 0.16 16.44
CA LEU A 286 -0.71 -1.18 17.00
C LEU A 286 0.60 -1.83 16.52
N LEU A 287 0.90 -1.79 15.22
CA LEU A 287 2.09 -2.43 14.66
C LEU A 287 3.39 -1.87 15.27
N PRO A 288 3.61 -0.54 15.39
CA PRO A 288 4.78 0.00 16.11
C PRO A 288 4.87 -0.47 17.56
N ASN A 289 3.74 -0.55 18.27
CA ASN A 289 3.71 -1.07 19.64
C ASN A 289 4.17 -2.54 19.70
N ILE A 290 3.71 -3.38 18.77
CA ILE A 290 4.12 -4.79 18.72
C ILE A 290 5.61 -4.92 18.35
N LEU A 291 6.12 -4.07 17.44
CA LEU A 291 7.54 -4.07 17.05
C LEU A 291 8.51 -3.78 18.20
N THR A 292 8.04 -3.19 19.31
CA THR A 292 8.86 -2.92 20.50
C THR A 292 8.71 -3.98 21.59
N ARG A 293 7.85 -4.98 21.40
CA ARG A 293 7.60 -6.03 22.41
C ARG A 293 8.74 -7.04 22.46
N ILE A 294 9.11 -7.43 23.66
CA ILE A 294 10.20 -8.40 23.91
C ILE A 294 9.80 -9.85 23.66
N ASP A 295 8.49 -10.14 23.62
CA ASP A 295 7.94 -11.49 23.39
C ASP A 295 7.69 -11.77 21.90
N TYR A 296 7.98 -10.80 21.01
CA TYR A 296 7.92 -10.94 19.57
C TYR A 296 9.32 -10.96 18.93
N ASP A 297 9.51 -11.83 17.94
CA ASP A 297 10.63 -11.72 17.01
C ASP A 297 10.24 -10.72 15.90
N CYS A 298 10.84 -9.54 15.96
CA CYS A 298 10.44 -8.40 15.15
C CYS A 298 11.47 -8.07 14.08
N ARG A 299 10.98 -7.79 12.86
CA ARG A 299 11.78 -7.28 11.74
C ARG A 299 11.07 -6.11 11.07
N LYS A 300 11.87 -5.17 10.58
CA LYS A 300 11.40 -3.99 9.87
C LYS A 300 12.26 -3.76 8.64
N TYR A 301 11.62 -3.64 7.47
CA TYR A 301 12.29 -3.46 6.18
C TYR A 301 11.80 -2.20 5.48
N ALA A 302 12.70 -1.54 4.74
CA ALA A 302 12.40 -0.47 3.81
C ALA A 302 12.60 -0.96 2.37
N ALA A 303 11.85 -0.41 1.41
CA ALA A 303 11.99 -0.77 0.00
C ALA A 303 13.34 -0.34 -0.58
N ILE A 304 13.88 0.80 -0.13
CA ILE A 304 15.24 1.26 -0.43
C ILE A 304 16.11 0.86 0.76
N VAL A 305 17.17 0.09 0.48
CA VAL A 305 18.13 -0.39 1.48
C VAL A 305 19.38 0.50 1.50
N GLU A 306 19.84 0.91 0.32
CA GLU A 306 20.98 1.81 0.14
C GLU A 306 20.61 2.88 -0.89
N GLU A 307 20.91 4.14 -0.56
CA GLU A 307 20.66 5.29 -1.43
C GLU A 307 21.73 5.39 -2.53
N PRO A 308 21.41 5.99 -3.69
CA PRO A 308 22.36 6.20 -4.79
C PRO A 308 23.51 7.14 -4.41
N GLU A 309 24.67 6.95 -5.02
CA GLU A 309 25.81 7.87 -4.88
C GLU A 309 25.52 9.24 -5.52
N ARG A 310 24.74 9.28 -6.59
CA ARG A 310 24.43 10.49 -7.36
C ARG A 310 23.01 10.98 -7.09
N MET A 311 22.72 11.31 -5.83
CA MET A 311 21.43 11.88 -5.41
C MET A 311 21.08 13.17 -6.18
N ASP A 312 22.09 13.97 -6.57
CA ASP A 312 21.91 15.18 -7.37
C ASP A 312 21.18 14.90 -8.71
N LEU A 313 21.50 13.79 -9.39
CA LEU A 313 20.82 13.39 -10.62
C LEU A 313 19.42 12.84 -10.35
N TRP A 314 19.25 12.13 -9.23
CA TRP A 314 17.94 11.61 -8.83
C TRP A 314 16.98 12.72 -8.37
N ASP A 315 17.48 13.79 -7.79
CA ASP A 315 16.68 14.97 -7.44
C ASP A 315 16.15 15.65 -8.72
N ILE A 316 17.00 15.82 -9.76
CA ILE A 316 16.58 16.33 -11.06
C ILE A 316 15.52 15.42 -11.71
N TYR A 317 15.73 14.10 -11.66
CA TYR A 317 14.78 13.11 -12.17
C TYR A 317 13.42 13.20 -11.45
N TYR A 318 13.46 13.32 -10.12
CA TYR A 318 12.26 13.47 -9.31
C TYR A 318 11.52 14.78 -9.58
N ASP A 319 12.24 15.90 -9.73
CA ASP A 319 11.67 17.20 -10.06
C ASP A 319 10.95 17.16 -11.41
N MET A 320 11.55 16.50 -12.42
CA MET A 320 10.89 16.28 -13.71
C MET A 320 9.58 15.52 -13.57
N LEU A 321 9.56 14.43 -12.77
CA LEU A 321 8.36 13.63 -12.52
C LEU A 321 7.28 14.41 -11.75
N ALA A 322 7.69 15.29 -10.85
CA ALA A 322 6.79 16.07 -10.00
C ALA A 322 6.17 17.27 -10.75
N ASP A 323 6.70 17.67 -11.90
CA ASP A 323 6.15 18.76 -12.70
C ASP A 323 4.80 18.36 -13.33
N VAL A 324 3.73 18.60 -12.58
CA VAL A 324 2.35 18.30 -13.03
C VAL A 324 1.89 19.16 -14.21
N THR A 325 2.66 20.19 -14.60
CA THR A 325 2.33 21.08 -15.72
C THR A 325 2.85 20.56 -17.05
N ASP A 326 3.82 19.66 -17.04
CA ASP A 326 4.39 19.02 -18.22
C ASP A 326 3.70 17.66 -18.48
N GLU A 327 2.94 17.59 -19.57
CA GLU A 327 2.26 16.33 -19.97
C GLU A 327 3.27 15.24 -20.39
N GLU A 328 4.49 15.61 -20.80
CA GLU A 328 5.55 14.69 -21.22
C GLU A 328 6.56 14.38 -20.09
N ARG A 329 6.29 14.81 -18.86
CA ARG A 329 7.19 14.70 -17.70
C ARG A 329 7.80 13.31 -17.52
N GLU A 330 7.00 12.26 -17.64
CA GLU A 330 7.48 10.87 -17.46
C GLU A 330 8.45 10.47 -18.58
N THR A 331 8.13 10.80 -19.83
CA THR A 331 8.99 10.51 -20.98
C THR A 331 10.31 11.27 -20.91
N LYS A 332 10.28 12.54 -20.48
CA LYS A 332 11.49 13.36 -20.30
C LYS A 332 12.36 12.84 -19.16
N ALA A 333 11.75 12.48 -18.03
CA ALA A 333 12.46 11.89 -16.92
C ALA A 333 13.11 10.56 -17.33
N ASP A 334 12.40 9.69 -18.05
CA ASP A 334 12.96 8.42 -18.53
C ASP A 334 14.11 8.63 -19.52
N SER A 335 14.00 9.60 -20.41
CA SER A 335 15.09 9.97 -21.33
C SER A 335 16.32 10.48 -20.55
N PHE A 336 16.11 11.34 -19.57
CA PHE A 336 17.18 11.82 -18.69
C PHE A 336 17.85 10.67 -17.91
N TYR A 337 17.06 9.73 -17.40
CA TYR A 337 17.60 8.53 -16.72
C TYR A 337 18.44 7.67 -17.68
N GLU A 338 17.97 7.38 -18.91
CA GLU A 338 18.72 6.58 -19.87
C GLU A 338 20.03 7.26 -20.29
N GLU A 339 20.05 8.58 -20.46
CA GLU A 339 21.25 9.36 -20.77
C GLU A 339 22.30 9.32 -19.62
N ASN A 340 21.86 9.27 -18.36
CA ASN A 340 22.72 9.34 -17.18
C ASN A 340 22.83 7.98 -16.44
N ARG A 341 22.29 6.89 -16.99
CA ARG A 341 22.08 5.62 -16.33
C ARG A 341 23.33 5.06 -15.63
N LEU A 342 24.50 5.13 -16.28
CA LEU A 342 25.74 4.61 -15.73
C LEU A 342 26.14 5.29 -14.40
N GLU A 343 25.81 6.56 -14.24
CA GLU A 343 26.07 7.30 -13.01
C GLU A 343 24.93 7.14 -12.00
N MET A 344 23.69 7.14 -12.47
CA MET A 344 22.50 7.04 -11.61
C MET A 344 22.33 5.65 -10.99
N ASP A 345 22.80 4.59 -11.66
CA ASP A 345 22.70 3.22 -11.14
C ASP A 345 23.79 2.86 -10.10
N LYS A 346 24.70 3.78 -9.78
CA LYS A 346 25.75 3.53 -8.78
C LYS A 346 25.22 3.62 -7.34
N GLY A 347 25.53 2.61 -6.55
CA GLY A 347 25.43 2.64 -5.09
C GLY A 347 24.05 2.30 -4.52
N TRP A 348 22.96 2.37 -5.28
CA TRP A 348 21.65 2.04 -4.73
C TRP A 348 21.40 0.53 -4.62
N LYS A 349 20.61 0.18 -3.61
CA LYS A 349 20.12 -1.18 -3.40
C LYS A 349 18.66 -1.14 -2.92
N THR A 350 17.81 -1.91 -3.57
CA THR A 350 16.42 -2.11 -3.15
C THR A 350 16.24 -3.48 -2.48
N LEU A 351 15.23 -3.58 -1.64
CA LEU A 351 14.90 -4.80 -0.90
C LEU A 351 14.57 -5.98 -1.82
N TRP A 352 13.96 -5.68 -2.97
CA TRP A 352 13.62 -6.65 -4.00
C TRP A 352 13.89 -6.05 -5.37
N SER A 353 14.70 -6.72 -6.20
CA SER A 353 15.11 -6.26 -7.54
C SER A 353 13.96 -5.97 -8.51
N ARG A 354 12.76 -6.52 -8.24
CA ARG A 354 11.53 -6.15 -8.96
C ARG A 354 11.21 -4.64 -8.86
N TRP A 355 11.58 -4.03 -7.76
CA TRP A 355 11.42 -2.59 -7.51
C TRP A 355 12.75 -1.89 -7.76
N THR A 356 12.96 -1.37 -8.98
CA THR A 356 14.13 -0.53 -9.27
C THR A 356 14.00 0.81 -8.55
N TYR A 357 15.12 1.51 -8.35
CA TYR A 357 15.11 2.82 -7.71
C TYR A 357 14.25 3.82 -8.50
N SER A 358 14.35 3.80 -9.85
CA SER A 358 13.51 4.62 -10.73
C SER A 358 12.00 4.34 -10.57
N ALA A 359 11.61 3.06 -10.47
CA ALA A 359 10.22 2.69 -10.24
C ALA A 359 9.71 3.19 -8.87
N LEU A 360 10.56 3.16 -7.83
CA LEU A 360 10.24 3.70 -6.52
C LEU A 360 10.12 5.24 -6.55
N MET A 361 10.97 5.95 -7.30
CA MET A 361 10.86 7.41 -7.47
C MET A 361 9.60 7.80 -8.23
N LYS A 362 9.24 7.09 -9.30
CA LYS A 362 7.94 7.28 -9.98
C LYS A 362 6.77 7.06 -9.03
N LYS A 363 6.88 6.04 -8.18
CA LYS A 363 5.86 5.78 -7.16
C LYS A 363 5.78 6.91 -6.14
N LYS A 364 6.91 7.41 -5.65
CA LYS A 364 7.00 8.55 -4.73
C LYS A 364 6.36 9.80 -5.33
N ALA A 365 6.65 10.13 -6.60
CA ALA A 365 6.06 11.25 -7.31
C ALA A 365 4.54 11.11 -7.51
N THR A 366 4.03 9.87 -7.60
CA THR A 366 2.59 9.60 -7.79
C THR A 366 1.80 9.69 -6.50
N VAL A 367 2.32 9.10 -5.40
CA VAL A 367 1.57 8.98 -4.13
C VAL A 367 1.93 10.06 -3.10
N GLY A 368 2.99 10.84 -3.35
CA GLY A 368 3.55 11.83 -2.43
C GLY A 368 4.48 11.21 -1.38
N THR A 369 5.36 12.05 -0.83
CA THR A 369 6.42 11.62 0.11
C THR A 369 5.87 10.96 1.36
N LYS A 370 4.78 11.47 1.94
CA LYS A 370 4.17 10.90 3.16
C LYS A 370 3.68 9.47 2.96
N ALA A 371 2.87 9.24 1.93
CA ALA A 371 2.34 7.91 1.62
C ALA A 371 3.47 6.96 1.21
N PHE A 372 4.47 7.45 0.46
CA PHE A 372 5.66 6.68 0.10
C PHE A 372 6.45 6.26 1.34
N ASN A 373 6.71 7.18 2.26
CA ASN A 373 7.44 6.88 3.49
C ASN A 373 6.71 5.84 4.34
N SER A 374 5.40 5.96 4.50
CA SER A 374 4.60 4.98 5.25
C SER A 374 4.56 3.61 4.56
N GLU A 375 4.18 3.55 3.29
CA GLU A 375 3.86 2.31 2.58
C GLU A 375 5.10 1.57 2.04
N TYR A 376 6.16 2.32 1.68
CA TYR A 376 7.35 1.73 1.04
C TYR A 376 8.61 1.81 1.92
N MET A 377 8.79 2.87 2.69
CA MET A 377 9.97 3.00 3.56
C MET A 377 9.71 2.51 4.99
N ASN A 378 8.45 2.18 5.32
CA ASN A 378 8.05 1.84 6.69
C ASN A 378 8.52 2.89 7.72
N ILE A 379 8.53 4.16 7.30
CA ILE A 379 8.77 5.28 8.21
C ILE A 379 7.41 5.65 8.77
N ALA A 380 7.22 5.35 10.04
CA ALA A 380 5.96 5.63 10.72
C ALA A 380 5.64 7.13 10.69
N TYR A 381 4.39 7.46 10.35
CA TYR A 381 3.90 8.82 10.50
C TYR A 381 3.87 9.16 12.00
N ASP A 382 4.56 10.22 12.38
CA ASP A 382 4.44 10.79 13.71
C ASP A 382 3.23 11.74 13.71
N PRO A 383 2.25 11.59 14.66
CA PRO A 383 1.14 12.53 14.76
C PRO A 383 1.57 13.95 15.08
N ASP A 384 2.74 14.11 15.69
CA ASP A 384 3.37 15.40 15.91
C ASP A 384 4.08 15.91 14.63
N SER A 385 4.25 15.08 13.60
CA SER A 385 4.78 15.49 12.29
C SER A 385 3.63 15.96 11.40
N GLN A 386 3.60 17.23 11.17
CA GLN A 386 2.66 17.95 10.30
C GLN A 386 2.72 17.41 8.86
N VAL A 387 1.60 17.40 8.14
CA VAL A 387 1.58 17.12 6.68
C VAL A 387 2.44 18.15 5.97
N PHE A 388 2.35 19.41 6.42
CA PHE A 388 3.13 20.53 5.90
C PHE A 388 4.14 20.95 6.97
N SER A 389 5.43 20.76 6.72
CA SER A 389 6.49 21.33 7.54
C SER A 389 6.91 22.69 7.00
N GLU A 390 7.43 23.56 7.85
CA GLU A 390 7.92 24.87 7.41
C GLU A 390 9.06 24.75 6.39
N ASP A 391 9.85 23.69 6.46
CA ASP A 391 10.94 23.38 5.54
C ASP A 391 10.44 22.97 4.14
N ASN A 392 9.23 22.40 4.05
CA ASN A 392 8.64 21.95 2.78
C ASN A 392 7.76 23.02 2.11
N ILE A 393 7.48 24.14 2.82
CA ILE A 393 6.68 25.23 2.26
C ILE A 393 7.59 26.20 1.52
N THR A 394 7.37 26.34 0.21
CA THR A 394 8.10 27.31 -0.59
C THR A 394 7.46 28.69 -0.49
N TYR A 395 8.26 29.67 -0.09
CA TYR A 395 7.84 31.06 0.03
C TYR A 395 8.24 31.87 -1.20
N TYR A 396 7.54 33.00 -1.42
CA TYR A 396 7.89 34.00 -2.42
C TYR A 396 7.68 35.42 -1.88
N ASP A 397 8.43 36.36 -2.44
CA ASP A 397 8.30 37.80 -2.21
C ASP A 397 7.75 38.52 -3.45
N ASP A 398 7.34 39.78 -3.32
CA ASP A 398 6.77 40.53 -4.42
C ASP A 398 7.73 40.68 -5.63
N ASN A 399 9.03 40.63 -5.39
CA ASN A 399 10.05 40.64 -6.45
C ASN A 399 10.02 39.37 -7.32
N ASP A 400 9.62 38.23 -6.76
CA ASP A 400 9.50 36.96 -7.49
C ASP A 400 8.35 36.97 -8.52
N LEU A 401 7.47 37.98 -8.46
CA LEU A 401 6.41 38.18 -9.44
C LEU A 401 6.87 38.97 -10.69
N PHE A 402 8.16 39.29 -10.78
CA PHE A 402 8.75 39.97 -11.93
C PHE A 402 9.84 39.08 -12.57
N ASP A 403 9.94 39.20 -13.91
CA ASP A 403 10.99 38.52 -14.67
C ASP A 403 12.35 39.24 -14.52
N GLN A 404 13.41 38.63 -15.06
CA GLN A 404 14.76 39.21 -15.04
C GLN A 404 14.89 40.58 -15.71
N TYR A 405 13.86 41.02 -16.44
CA TYR A 405 13.79 42.34 -17.09
C TYR A 405 12.89 43.31 -16.32
N GLY A 406 12.44 42.96 -15.10
CA GLY A 406 11.55 43.78 -14.28
C GLY A 406 10.11 43.87 -14.79
N ARG A 407 9.66 42.94 -15.66
CA ARG A 407 8.28 42.89 -16.15
C ARG A 407 7.49 41.90 -15.32
N LYS A 408 6.26 42.26 -14.96
CA LYS A 408 5.37 41.38 -14.18
C LYS A 408 5.12 40.08 -14.95
N ILE A 409 5.29 38.93 -14.28
CA ILE A 409 5.05 37.61 -14.85
C ILE A 409 3.58 37.50 -15.27
N PRO A 410 3.28 37.13 -16.52
CA PRO A 410 1.91 37.00 -16.98
C PRO A 410 1.26 35.78 -16.31
N MET A 411 0.12 35.98 -15.65
CA MET A 411 -0.60 34.94 -14.91
C MET A 411 -2.05 34.82 -15.35
N ASP A 412 -2.61 33.64 -15.26
CA ASP A 412 -4.06 33.43 -15.19
C ASP A 412 -4.47 33.40 -13.71
N LEU A 413 -5.44 34.21 -13.33
CA LEU A 413 -5.90 34.31 -11.95
C LEU A 413 -7.14 33.42 -11.72
N PHE A 414 -7.16 32.74 -10.60
CA PHE A 414 -8.25 31.88 -10.14
C PHE A 414 -8.61 32.26 -8.72
N GLY A 415 -9.88 32.11 -8.37
CA GLY A 415 -10.33 32.32 -7.01
C GLY A 415 -11.26 31.20 -6.57
N PHE A 416 -11.38 31.03 -5.26
CA PHE A 416 -12.30 30.07 -4.66
C PHE A 416 -12.87 30.61 -3.36
N TRP A 417 -14.14 30.34 -3.13
CA TRP A 417 -14.83 30.61 -1.88
C TRP A 417 -15.39 29.31 -1.31
N ASP A 418 -14.85 28.89 -0.16
CA ASP A 418 -15.40 27.84 0.69
C ASP A 418 -16.43 28.52 1.62
N LEU A 419 -17.71 28.21 1.38
CA LEU A 419 -18.84 28.86 2.03
C LEU A 419 -19.33 28.04 3.22
N ALA A 420 -19.10 28.52 4.43
CA ALA A 420 -19.72 27.98 5.65
C ALA A 420 -21.10 28.59 5.88
N VAL A 421 -22.14 27.76 5.83
CA VAL A 421 -23.51 28.14 6.20
C VAL A 421 -23.80 27.63 7.61
N GLY A 422 -23.48 28.43 8.60
CA GLY A 422 -23.73 28.11 10.01
C GLY A 422 -25.22 28.13 10.38
N LYS A 423 -25.64 27.19 11.22
CA LYS A 423 -26.97 27.14 11.83
C LYS A 423 -27.07 27.98 13.11
N GLY A 424 -26.15 28.93 13.36
CA GLY A 424 -26.14 29.78 14.53
C GLY A 424 -25.66 29.14 15.83
N ASN A 425 -24.95 28.03 15.78
CA ASN A 425 -24.36 27.36 16.94
C ASN A 425 -22.90 27.78 17.15
N LYS A 426 -22.39 27.67 18.39
CA LYS A 426 -20.98 28.01 18.77
C LYS A 426 -19.89 27.23 17.99
N ARG A 427 -20.23 26.30 17.10
CA ARG A 427 -19.36 25.48 16.25
C ARG A 427 -19.47 25.83 14.77
N ASP A 428 -19.81 27.08 14.40
CA ASP A 428 -19.90 27.47 13.01
C ASP A 428 -18.51 27.47 12.36
N ASP A 429 -18.41 26.91 11.14
CA ASP A 429 -17.18 26.85 10.36
C ASP A 429 -16.78 28.23 9.82
N TYR A 430 -15.52 28.38 9.44
CA TYR A 430 -15.01 29.61 8.85
C TYR A 430 -15.37 29.71 7.37
N ASN A 431 -15.68 30.91 6.91
CA ASN A 431 -15.72 31.22 5.50
C ASN A 431 -14.29 31.51 5.03
N ALA A 432 -13.86 30.89 3.94
CA ALA A 432 -12.53 31.09 3.37
C ALA A 432 -12.60 31.52 1.91
N VAL A 433 -11.89 32.59 1.56
CA VAL A 433 -11.74 33.08 0.17
C VAL A 433 -10.27 33.15 -0.16
N ILE A 434 -9.90 32.64 -1.33
CA ILE A 434 -8.51 32.59 -1.77
C ILE A 434 -8.37 32.99 -3.25
N ILE A 435 -7.26 33.65 -3.59
CA ILE A 435 -6.88 34.00 -4.95
C ILE A 435 -5.52 33.39 -5.26
N VAL A 436 -5.43 32.67 -6.37
CA VAL A 436 -4.21 32.02 -6.87
C VAL A 436 -3.90 32.52 -8.27
N GLY A 437 -2.68 32.94 -8.49
CA GLY A 437 -2.14 33.27 -9.81
C GLY A 437 -1.30 32.13 -10.36
N ARG A 438 -1.62 31.59 -11.54
CA ARG A 438 -0.81 30.62 -12.25
C ARG A 438 0.00 31.28 -13.34
N ALA A 439 1.33 31.21 -13.24
CA ALA A 439 2.24 31.75 -14.26
C ALA A 439 2.04 31.02 -15.59
N LYS A 440 1.88 31.77 -16.69
CA LYS A 440 1.61 31.19 -18.03
C LYS A 440 2.81 30.47 -18.64
N THR A 441 4.02 30.84 -18.23
CA THR A 441 5.27 30.32 -18.78
C THR A 441 5.77 29.07 -18.02
N THR A 442 5.72 29.09 -16.68
CA THR A 442 6.29 28.06 -15.81
C THR A 442 5.23 27.15 -15.20
N GLY A 443 3.97 27.57 -15.19
CA GLY A 443 2.89 26.87 -14.49
C GLY A 443 2.93 27.01 -12.97
N VAL A 444 3.96 27.65 -12.39
CA VAL A 444 4.07 27.89 -10.95
C VAL A 444 2.87 28.70 -10.46
N MET A 445 2.31 28.28 -9.35
CA MET A 445 1.15 28.89 -8.72
C MET A 445 1.56 29.71 -7.50
N TYR A 446 1.02 30.91 -7.38
CA TYR A 446 1.28 31.84 -6.30
C TYR A 446 -0.03 32.15 -5.59
N VAL A 447 -0.10 31.94 -4.28
CA VAL A 447 -1.23 32.43 -3.48
C VAL A 447 -1.06 33.96 -3.35
N LEU A 448 -1.90 34.71 -4.05
CA LEU A 448 -1.80 36.18 -4.12
C LEU A 448 -2.51 36.85 -2.94
N ASP A 449 -3.66 36.29 -2.54
CA ASP A 449 -4.48 36.80 -1.44
C ASP A 449 -5.27 35.66 -0.78
N CYS A 450 -5.52 35.75 0.52
CA CYS A 450 -6.35 34.82 1.25
C CYS A 450 -7.03 35.53 2.43
N TRP A 451 -8.28 35.17 2.68
CA TRP A 451 -9.07 35.66 3.77
C TRP A 451 -9.91 34.53 4.37
N SER A 452 -9.96 34.48 5.70
CA SER A 452 -10.85 33.56 6.41
C SER A 452 -11.31 34.18 7.71
N GLN A 453 -12.61 34.15 7.96
CA GLN A 453 -13.21 34.63 9.20
C GLN A 453 -14.51 33.90 9.52
N LYS A 454 -14.81 33.85 10.81
CA LYS A 454 -16.08 33.34 11.34
C LYS A 454 -17.11 34.48 11.31
N VAL A 455 -17.74 34.67 10.18
CA VAL A 455 -18.74 35.74 9.95
C VAL A 455 -20.00 35.18 9.28
N PRO A 456 -21.15 35.87 9.44
CA PRO A 456 -22.35 35.53 8.70
C PRO A 456 -22.11 35.53 7.18
N ALA A 457 -22.78 34.62 6.46
CA ALA A 457 -22.57 34.39 5.03
C ALA A 457 -22.72 35.68 4.16
N HIS A 458 -23.58 36.63 4.53
CA HIS A 458 -23.71 37.90 3.80
C HIS A 458 -22.46 38.79 3.87
N LYS A 459 -21.70 38.74 4.99
CA LYS A 459 -20.42 39.45 5.10
C LYS A 459 -19.32 38.74 4.31
N ALA A 460 -19.32 37.41 4.30
CA ALA A 460 -18.42 36.62 3.46
C ALA A 460 -18.71 36.84 1.97
N LEU A 461 -19.98 36.97 1.57
CA LEU A 461 -20.39 37.34 0.21
C LEU A 461 -19.80 38.71 -0.19
N GLN A 462 -19.93 39.73 0.66
CA GLN A 462 -19.36 41.04 0.41
C GLN A 462 -17.83 40.98 0.23
N LYS A 463 -17.14 40.21 1.10
CA LYS A 463 -15.69 40.02 0.99
C LYS A 463 -15.28 39.31 -0.30
N ALA A 464 -16.03 38.27 -0.73
CA ALA A 464 -15.79 37.60 -2.01
C ALA A 464 -15.96 38.60 -3.21
N GLU A 465 -16.97 39.47 -3.16
CA GLU A 465 -17.17 40.51 -4.17
C GLU A 465 -16.00 41.51 -4.21
N GLU A 466 -15.52 41.97 -3.06
CA GLU A 466 -14.35 42.86 -2.95
C GLU A 466 -13.11 42.21 -3.56
N MET A 467 -12.81 40.95 -3.22
CA MET A 467 -11.64 40.24 -3.75
C MET A 467 -11.78 39.95 -5.25
N ILE A 468 -12.98 39.66 -5.75
CA ILE A 468 -13.22 39.51 -7.19
C ILE A 468 -13.01 40.84 -7.94
N ALA A 469 -13.48 41.96 -7.40
CA ALA A 469 -13.33 43.27 -7.98
C ALA A 469 -11.86 43.72 -8.02
N GLU A 470 -11.08 43.42 -7.00
CA GLU A 470 -9.67 43.78 -6.90
C GLU A 470 -8.78 42.94 -7.83
N TRP A 471 -8.96 41.59 -7.82
CA TRP A 471 -8.07 40.65 -8.51
C TRP A 471 -8.55 40.26 -9.91
N VAL A 472 -9.82 40.41 -10.21
CA VAL A 472 -10.48 40.07 -11.48
C VAL A 472 -10.09 38.64 -11.97
N PRO A 473 -10.31 37.58 -11.18
CA PRO A 473 -9.93 36.24 -11.56
C PRO A 473 -10.70 35.76 -12.79
N LYS A 474 -10.04 35.02 -13.67
CA LYS A 474 -10.63 34.41 -14.87
C LYS A 474 -11.75 33.43 -14.56
N ILE A 475 -11.56 32.64 -13.51
CA ILE A 475 -12.55 31.70 -12.96
C ILE A 475 -12.57 31.89 -11.46
N PHE A 476 -13.77 31.99 -10.89
CA PHE A 476 -14.00 32.01 -9.47
C PHE A 476 -14.98 30.89 -9.10
N GLY A 477 -14.47 29.89 -8.34
CA GLY A 477 -15.24 28.76 -7.83
C GLY A 477 -15.96 29.14 -6.54
N VAL A 478 -17.15 28.60 -6.36
CA VAL A 478 -17.88 28.68 -5.10
C VAL A 478 -18.34 27.28 -4.74
N GLU A 479 -18.08 26.88 -3.51
CA GLU A 479 -18.61 25.62 -3.01
C GLU A 479 -20.13 25.68 -2.92
N THR A 480 -20.83 24.70 -3.51
CA THR A 480 -22.28 24.66 -3.52
C THR A 480 -22.81 23.30 -3.07
N ILE A 481 -23.17 23.23 -1.78
CA ILE A 481 -23.86 22.08 -1.21
C ILE A 481 -25.22 22.55 -0.66
N GLN A 482 -26.33 22.04 -1.21
CA GLN A 482 -27.73 22.32 -0.79
C GLN A 482 -28.09 23.81 -0.67
N MET A 483 -28.03 24.41 0.53
CA MET A 483 -28.48 25.80 0.76
C MET A 483 -27.50 26.88 0.26
N GLN A 484 -26.30 26.53 -0.14
CA GLN A 484 -25.25 27.46 -0.60
C GLN A 484 -25.52 28.02 -2.01
N TYR A 485 -26.39 27.38 -2.78
CA TYR A 485 -26.75 27.82 -4.14
C TYR A 485 -27.35 29.23 -4.17
N GLU A 486 -28.06 29.66 -3.13
CA GLU A 486 -28.63 31.00 -3.07
C GLU A 486 -27.54 32.09 -2.99
N PHE A 487 -26.47 31.86 -2.25
CA PHE A 487 -25.33 32.78 -2.17
C PHE A 487 -24.54 32.86 -3.48
N PHE A 488 -24.43 31.74 -4.19
CA PHE A 488 -23.85 31.75 -5.53
C PHE A 488 -24.66 32.61 -6.50
N ARG A 489 -26.00 32.52 -6.44
CA ARG A 489 -26.91 33.33 -7.25
C ARG A 489 -26.79 34.82 -6.90
N GLN A 490 -26.77 35.16 -5.62
CA GLN A 490 -26.61 36.54 -5.14
C GLN A 490 -25.27 37.14 -5.56
N LEU A 491 -24.18 36.37 -5.43
CA LEU A 491 -22.85 36.79 -5.91
C LEU A 491 -22.90 37.13 -7.39
N ARG A 492 -23.50 36.28 -8.21
CA ARG A 492 -23.65 36.50 -9.65
C ARG A 492 -24.45 37.76 -9.98
N GLU A 493 -25.57 37.97 -9.30
CA GLU A 493 -26.40 39.17 -9.50
C GLU A 493 -25.66 40.45 -9.07
N ASN A 494 -24.93 40.42 -7.97
CA ASN A 494 -24.19 41.58 -7.49
C ASN A 494 -23.03 41.96 -8.41
N LEU A 495 -22.25 40.99 -8.89
CA LEU A 495 -21.20 41.20 -9.87
C LEU A 495 -21.74 41.83 -11.16
N MET A 496 -22.90 41.37 -11.65
CA MET A 496 -23.55 41.96 -12.81
C MET A 496 -23.99 43.42 -12.57
N LYS A 497 -24.54 43.73 -11.39
CA LYS A 497 -24.92 45.10 -11.00
C LYS A 497 -23.70 46.03 -10.93
N HIS A 498 -22.54 45.50 -10.51
CA HIS A 498 -21.30 46.26 -10.43
C HIS A 498 -20.50 46.27 -11.74
N GLY A 499 -21.04 45.71 -12.84
CA GLY A 499 -20.40 45.71 -14.15
C GLY A 499 -19.20 44.78 -14.31
N ILE A 500 -19.04 43.80 -13.42
CA ILE A 500 -17.93 42.84 -13.44
C ILE A 500 -18.36 41.62 -14.28
N TYR A 501 -17.99 41.58 -15.55
CA TYR A 501 -18.33 40.52 -16.50
C TYR A 501 -17.15 39.63 -16.89
N SER A 502 -15.94 40.02 -16.50
CA SER A 502 -14.69 39.32 -16.89
C SER A 502 -14.42 38.04 -16.10
N THR A 503 -15.03 37.89 -14.92
CA THR A 503 -14.90 36.73 -14.08
C THR A 503 -15.99 35.69 -14.35
N ARG A 504 -15.58 34.46 -14.69
CA ARG A 504 -16.50 33.34 -14.85
C ARG A 504 -16.73 32.70 -13.49
N LEU A 505 -17.93 32.79 -12.95
CA LEU A 505 -18.35 32.04 -11.77
C LEU A 505 -18.57 30.56 -12.11
N LYS A 506 -18.12 29.66 -11.22
CA LYS A 506 -18.26 28.21 -11.36
C LYS A 506 -18.74 27.59 -10.06
N GLU A 507 -19.82 26.83 -10.15
CA GLU A 507 -20.25 25.98 -9.04
C GLU A 507 -19.31 24.80 -8.90
N VAL A 508 -18.90 24.48 -7.67
CA VAL A 508 -18.01 23.36 -7.36
C VAL A 508 -18.63 22.55 -6.24
N VAL A 509 -18.85 21.27 -6.52
CA VAL A 509 -19.24 20.29 -5.53
C VAL A 509 -17.99 19.49 -5.19
N PRO A 510 -17.51 19.54 -3.94
CA PRO A 510 -16.33 18.80 -3.51
C PRO A 510 -16.52 17.31 -3.70
N ARG A 511 -15.48 16.61 -4.12
CA ARG A 511 -15.47 15.15 -4.27
C ARG A 511 -14.39 14.55 -3.38
N GLY A 512 -14.70 13.46 -2.70
CA GLY A 512 -13.78 12.79 -1.78
C GLY A 512 -13.75 13.41 -0.39
N LYS A 513 -12.87 12.92 0.46
CA LYS A 513 -12.67 13.44 1.82
C LYS A 513 -11.89 14.75 1.79
N LYS A 514 -12.16 15.63 2.75
CA LYS A 514 -11.48 16.93 2.88
C LYS A 514 -9.96 16.76 3.06
N GLU A 515 -9.58 15.80 3.89
CA GLU A 515 -8.17 15.50 4.15
C GLU A 515 -7.42 15.10 2.88
N ASP A 516 -8.03 14.25 2.04
CA ASP A 516 -7.41 13.78 0.80
C ASP A 516 -7.19 14.94 -0.19
N ARG A 517 -8.14 15.90 -0.22
CA ARG A 517 -8.04 17.08 -1.08
C ARG A 517 -6.91 18.01 -0.65
N ILE A 518 -6.75 18.24 0.65
CA ILE A 518 -5.72 19.11 1.20
C ILE A 518 -4.33 18.48 1.01
N GLN A 519 -4.20 17.17 1.18
CA GLN A 519 -2.91 16.48 1.01
C GLN A 519 -2.32 16.63 -0.40
N ILE A 520 -3.13 16.86 -1.43
CA ILE A 520 -2.64 17.10 -2.80
C ILE A 520 -1.73 18.34 -2.88
N LEU A 521 -1.84 19.27 -1.93
CA LEU A 521 -1.01 20.49 -1.89
C LEU A 521 0.44 20.20 -1.46
N GLU A 522 0.69 19.14 -0.69
CA GLU A 522 2.00 18.83 -0.13
C GLU A 522 3.09 18.73 -1.21
N PRO A 523 2.98 17.86 -2.23
CA PRO A 523 4.01 17.77 -3.27
C PRO A 523 4.15 19.05 -4.10
N LEU A 524 3.11 19.88 -4.20
CA LEU A 524 3.20 21.16 -4.90
C LEU A 524 4.01 22.20 -4.12
N PHE A 525 3.92 22.19 -2.80
CA PHE A 525 4.76 23.01 -1.94
C PHE A 525 6.21 22.52 -1.93
N GLU A 526 6.42 21.23 -1.76
CA GLU A 526 7.74 20.60 -1.70
C GLU A 526 8.55 20.86 -2.99
N THR A 527 7.89 20.79 -4.15
CA THR A 527 8.54 21.03 -5.45
C THR A 527 8.58 22.51 -5.85
N GLY A 528 8.02 23.42 -5.03
CA GLY A 528 7.98 24.85 -5.30
C GLY A 528 7.01 25.27 -6.42
N TYR A 529 6.15 24.36 -6.90
CA TYR A 529 5.08 24.67 -7.85
C TYR A 529 3.90 25.42 -7.23
N LEU A 530 3.76 25.37 -5.91
CA LEU A 530 2.84 26.21 -5.15
C LEU A 530 3.63 27.02 -4.14
N ARG A 531 3.45 28.33 -4.16
CA ARG A 531 4.19 29.27 -3.32
C ARG A 531 3.26 30.18 -2.56
N ILE A 532 3.60 30.50 -1.32
CA ILE A 532 2.85 31.42 -0.46
C ILE A 532 3.74 32.55 0.04
N LYS A 533 3.12 33.67 0.45
CA LYS A 533 3.84 34.73 1.16
C LYS A 533 3.89 34.46 2.67
N ARG A 534 4.98 34.85 3.32
CA ARG A 534 5.10 34.76 4.79
C ARG A 534 4.04 35.57 5.53
N CYS A 535 3.45 36.60 4.90
CA CYS A 535 2.37 37.39 5.47
C CYS A 535 1.01 36.68 5.49
N HIS A 536 0.83 35.57 4.77
CA HIS A 536 -0.39 34.75 4.82
C HIS A 536 -0.41 33.87 6.09
N ARG A 537 -0.31 34.52 7.25
CA ARG A 537 -0.09 33.85 8.55
C ARG A 537 -1.16 32.82 8.90
N LEU A 538 -2.44 33.14 8.66
CA LEU A 538 -3.53 32.23 8.99
C LEU A 538 -3.52 30.98 8.10
N LEU A 539 -3.26 31.13 6.79
CA LEU A 539 -3.09 29.99 5.88
C LEU A 539 -1.90 29.12 6.30
N LEU A 540 -0.77 29.77 6.62
CA LEU A 540 0.43 29.06 7.08
C LEU A 540 0.15 28.28 8.39
N GLU A 541 -0.52 28.89 9.36
CA GLU A 541 -0.89 28.24 10.61
C GLU A 541 -1.78 27.02 10.38
N GLN A 542 -2.82 27.15 9.56
CA GLN A 542 -3.73 26.05 9.24
C GLN A 542 -3.01 24.94 8.47
N LEU A 543 -2.09 25.24 7.55
CA LEU A 543 -1.26 24.24 6.86
C LEU A 543 -0.33 23.51 7.85
N LEU A 544 0.38 24.26 8.71
CA LEU A 544 1.33 23.69 9.67
C LEU A 544 0.66 22.85 10.78
N THR A 545 -0.60 23.08 11.09
CA THR A 545 -1.37 22.31 12.08
C THR A 545 -2.19 21.18 11.49
N PHE A 546 -2.33 21.12 10.16
CA PHE A 546 -3.10 20.07 9.49
C PHE A 546 -2.44 18.68 9.63
N PRO A 547 -3.18 17.58 9.87
CA PRO A 547 -4.65 17.48 9.96
C PRO A 547 -5.23 17.70 11.37
N ASN A 548 -4.41 17.95 12.37
CA ASN A 548 -4.79 18.00 13.78
C ASN A 548 -5.21 19.41 14.25
N GLY A 549 -5.18 20.40 13.36
CA GLY A 549 -5.61 21.77 13.61
C GLY A 549 -7.10 21.88 13.87
N GLU A 550 -7.51 22.91 14.62
CA GLU A 550 -8.92 23.20 14.89
C GLU A 550 -9.67 23.67 13.63
N HIS A 551 -8.95 24.23 12.66
CA HIS A 551 -9.47 24.75 11.40
C HIS A 551 -8.55 24.41 10.22
N ASP A 552 -9.15 24.07 9.07
CA ASP A 552 -8.48 23.71 7.83
C ASP A 552 -9.20 24.26 6.57
N ASP A 553 -10.01 25.33 6.77
CA ASP A 553 -10.87 25.90 5.74
C ASP A 553 -10.08 26.60 4.63
N LEU A 554 -8.98 27.32 4.97
CA LEU A 554 -8.09 27.93 3.96
C LEU A 554 -7.30 26.89 3.17
N PRO A 555 -6.70 25.85 3.74
CA PRO A 555 -6.13 24.75 3.01
C PRO A 555 -7.10 24.05 2.05
N ASP A 556 -8.37 23.84 2.44
CA ASP A 556 -9.39 23.24 1.57
C ASP A 556 -9.80 24.17 0.43
N ALA A 557 -10.00 25.46 0.73
CA ALA A 557 -10.23 26.48 -0.31
C ALA A 557 -9.05 26.55 -1.29
N LEU A 558 -7.80 26.47 -0.80
CA LEU A 558 -6.60 26.44 -1.62
C LEU A 558 -6.55 25.21 -2.52
N ALA A 559 -6.81 24.02 -1.98
CA ALA A 559 -6.84 22.77 -2.74
C ALA A 559 -7.87 22.84 -3.88
N SER A 560 -9.07 23.35 -3.59
CA SER A 560 -10.13 23.54 -4.57
C SER A 560 -9.76 24.59 -5.63
N CYS A 561 -9.09 25.68 -5.24
CA CYS A 561 -8.61 26.71 -6.18
C CYS A 561 -7.50 26.16 -7.11
N VAL A 562 -6.56 25.39 -6.57
CA VAL A 562 -5.50 24.70 -7.33
C VAL A 562 -6.09 23.71 -8.33
N ASP A 563 -7.09 22.92 -7.94
CA ASP A 563 -7.80 22.02 -8.85
C ASP A 563 -8.49 22.76 -10.01
N LEU A 564 -9.06 23.93 -9.73
CA LEU A 564 -9.62 24.82 -10.78
C LEU A 564 -8.55 25.33 -11.74
N ALA A 565 -7.38 25.72 -11.21
CA ALA A 565 -6.26 26.21 -11.99
C ALA A 565 -5.64 25.10 -12.87
N GLY A 566 -5.55 23.87 -12.35
CA GLY A 566 -5.00 22.72 -13.06
C GLY A 566 -5.89 22.19 -14.20
N LYS A 567 -7.22 22.24 -14.04
CA LYS A 567 -8.21 21.75 -15.04
C LYS A 567 -8.39 22.66 -16.25
N THR A 568 -7.77 23.84 -16.26
CA THR A 568 -7.90 24.77 -17.40
C THR A 568 -6.95 24.32 -18.51
N ARG A 569 -7.38 23.39 -19.37
CA ARG A 569 -6.65 23.00 -20.59
C ARG A 569 -6.32 24.23 -21.42
N GLN A 570 -5.05 24.46 -21.76
CA GLN A 570 -4.69 25.32 -22.86
C GLN A 570 -5.35 24.77 -24.13
N ARG A 571 -6.30 25.49 -24.69
CA ARG A 571 -6.74 25.24 -26.06
C ARG A 571 -5.54 25.60 -26.95
N HIS A 572 -4.81 24.64 -27.45
CA HIS A 572 -3.90 24.85 -28.57
C HIS A 572 -4.75 25.30 -29.75
N HIS A 573 -4.65 26.58 -30.11
CA HIS A 573 -5.11 27.06 -31.39
C HIS A 573 -4.21 26.44 -32.45
N TYR A 574 -4.62 25.32 -33.02
CA TYR A 574 -4.09 24.88 -34.29
C TYR A 574 -4.49 25.94 -35.32
N GLN A 575 -3.56 26.77 -35.74
CA GLN A 575 -3.72 27.53 -36.99
C GLN A 575 -3.81 26.47 -38.09
N LYS A 576 -4.98 26.40 -38.77
CA LYS A 576 -5.06 25.63 -40.01
C LYS A 576 -3.95 26.10 -40.94
N PRO A 577 -3.19 25.17 -41.58
CA PRO A 577 -2.26 25.59 -42.63
C PRO A 577 -3.05 26.36 -43.69
N VAL A 578 -2.55 27.52 -44.08
CA VAL A 578 -3.10 28.30 -45.18
C VAL A 578 -2.78 27.48 -46.44
N GLY A 579 -3.78 26.90 -47.06
CA GLY A 579 -3.67 26.18 -48.34
C GLY A 579 -4.13 24.72 -48.30
N PHE A 580 -5.42 24.51 -48.11
CA PHE A 580 -6.22 23.43 -48.73
C PHE A 580 -7.67 23.86 -48.70
#